data_29683fac2770f8a9cf56d8b10280a784
#
_entry.id   29683fac2770f8a9cf56d8b10280a784
#
_cell.length_a   1.000
_cell.length_b   1.000
_cell.length_c   1.000
_cell.angle_alpha   90.00
_cell.angle_beta   90.00
_cell.angle_gamma   90.00
#
_symmetry.space_group_name_H-M   'P 1'
#
loop_
_entity.id
_entity.type
_entity.pdbx_description
1 polymer ?
#
loop_
_entity_poly.entity_id
_entity_poly.type
_entity_poly.pdbx_seq_one_letter_code
_entity_poly.pdbx_strand_id
1 'polypeptide(L)'
;MFRVAAGTGMTPEILSEYIGKHKQEVIKRYQKLHDAYVNDYEIFHLLKKAAYKPDNRISVNFAKYITDTMNGFFIGIPIKTTNTDEVVSNYIDFLDQYNDQDDNNAELSKICSIYGKGYEMYYNDTEGNIGITYLTPLEAFFIYDDSILERPLYFVRYYLDADNVERGSWSDGSIVQHFVQDGSYRWDGEAKEHRFEGVPATEFIENDERVGIFEGAMPMIDAYNKALSEKANDVDYFADAYLKVLGQRLEKEDVQHIRDDRVINFDGDVNGVEVDFLQKPNGDETQEHLLDRLERLIYQISMVANISDENFGTSSGIAMKYKMQAMSNLAKTKERKFRSGMQRRYRQIGRASCRERV
;
A
#
# COMPACT_ATOMS: atom_id res chain seq x y z
N MET A 1 -3.98 10.64 -14.89
CA MET A 1 -4.11 12.06 -14.50
C MET A 1 -5.32 12.63 -15.22
N PHE A 2 -6.25 13.26 -14.50
CA PHE A 2 -7.45 13.84 -15.09
C PHE A 2 -7.17 15.26 -15.58
N ARG A 3 -7.66 15.60 -16.77
CA ARG A 3 -7.46 16.92 -17.37
C ARG A 3 -8.77 17.45 -17.95
N VAL A 4 -8.92 18.76 -17.92
CA VAL A 4 -10.05 19.48 -18.49
C VAL A 4 -9.53 20.79 -19.12
N ALA A 5 -10.23 21.31 -20.12
CA ALA A 5 -9.84 22.58 -20.73
C ALA A 5 -9.84 23.72 -19.72
N ALA A 6 -8.85 24.60 -19.79
CA ALA A 6 -8.75 25.75 -18.91
C ALA A 6 -10.01 26.64 -19.02
N GLY A 7 -10.56 27.03 -17.87
CA GLY A 7 -11.79 27.82 -17.79
C GLY A 7 -13.09 27.03 -17.84
N THR A 8 -13.04 25.69 -17.90
CA THR A 8 -14.24 24.86 -17.74
C THR A 8 -14.75 24.94 -16.32
N GLY A 9 -16.00 25.41 -16.11
CA GLY A 9 -16.65 25.43 -14.81
C GLY A 9 -17.08 24.04 -14.35
N MET A 10 -17.02 23.77 -13.04
CA MET A 10 -17.47 22.49 -12.47
C MET A 10 -19.01 22.44 -12.46
N THR A 11 -19.57 21.42 -13.07
CA THR A 11 -20.99 21.08 -13.01
C THR A 11 -21.22 19.70 -12.39
N PRO A 12 -22.43 19.37 -11.94
CA PRO A 12 -22.72 18.03 -11.42
C PRO A 12 -22.44 16.91 -12.42
N GLU A 13 -22.62 17.16 -13.73
CA GLU A 13 -22.36 16.19 -14.80
C GLU A 13 -20.86 15.93 -14.95
N ILE A 14 -20.04 17.00 -14.97
CA ILE A 14 -18.58 16.93 -15.03
C ILE A 14 -18.05 16.21 -13.78
N LEU A 15 -18.55 16.56 -12.60
CA LEU A 15 -18.19 15.90 -11.35
C LEU A 15 -18.50 14.40 -11.41
N SER A 16 -19.71 14.04 -11.86
CA SER A 16 -20.13 12.64 -12.04
C SER A 16 -19.22 11.88 -12.99
N GLU A 17 -18.84 12.49 -14.10
CA GLU A 17 -17.92 11.90 -15.08
C GLU A 17 -16.57 11.59 -14.46
N TYR A 18 -15.94 12.54 -13.74
CA TYR A 18 -14.61 12.34 -13.18
C TYR A 18 -14.61 11.40 -11.97
N ILE A 19 -15.61 11.42 -11.11
CA ILE A 19 -15.77 10.42 -10.04
C ILE A 19 -15.98 9.04 -10.66
N GLY A 20 -16.79 8.92 -11.69
CA GLY A 20 -16.98 7.66 -12.44
C GLY A 20 -15.68 7.12 -13.03
N LYS A 21 -14.89 7.95 -13.71
CA LYS A 21 -13.56 7.58 -14.23
C LYS A 21 -12.62 7.17 -13.10
N HIS A 22 -12.59 7.91 -11.99
CA HIS A 22 -11.76 7.59 -10.84
C HIS A 22 -12.09 6.20 -10.29
N LYS A 23 -13.36 5.90 -10.07
CA LYS A 23 -13.82 4.60 -9.58
C LYS A 23 -13.51 3.44 -10.54
N GLN A 24 -13.68 3.65 -11.83
CA GLN A 24 -13.53 2.58 -12.82
C GLN A 24 -12.07 2.31 -13.22
N GLU A 25 -11.29 3.36 -13.41
CA GLU A 25 -9.95 3.26 -14.01
C GLU A 25 -8.83 3.29 -12.97
N VAL A 26 -9.02 4.02 -11.85
CA VAL A 26 -7.93 4.37 -10.95
C VAL A 26 -7.99 3.60 -9.64
N ILE A 27 -9.18 3.47 -9.03
CA ILE A 27 -9.32 2.84 -7.72
C ILE A 27 -8.83 1.39 -7.70
N LYS A 28 -9.07 0.62 -8.76
CA LYS A 28 -8.65 -0.81 -8.81
C LYS A 28 -7.16 -1.00 -8.54
N ARG A 29 -6.31 -0.12 -9.09
CA ARG A 29 -4.87 -0.15 -8.84
C ARG A 29 -4.56 0.16 -7.38
N TYR A 30 -5.15 1.22 -6.84
CA TYR A 30 -4.90 1.63 -5.45
C TYR A 30 -5.47 0.65 -4.44
N GLN A 31 -6.63 0.05 -4.74
CA GLN A 31 -7.19 -1.01 -3.89
C GLN A 31 -6.25 -2.21 -3.81
N LYS A 32 -5.71 -2.67 -4.94
CA LYS A 32 -4.72 -3.76 -4.93
C LYS A 32 -3.48 -3.44 -4.08
N LEU A 33 -3.01 -2.19 -4.12
CA LEU A 33 -1.87 -1.76 -3.30
C LEU A 33 -2.23 -1.68 -1.81
N HIS A 34 -3.44 -1.19 -1.51
CA HIS A 34 -3.97 -1.19 -0.14
C HIS A 34 -4.07 -2.61 0.42
N ASP A 35 -4.72 -3.50 -0.33
CA ASP A 35 -4.93 -4.89 0.06
C ASP A 35 -3.59 -5.59 0.34
N ALA A 36 -2.59 -5.38 -0.51
CA ALA A 36 -1.25 -5.89 -0.27
C ALA A 36 -0.63 -5.35 1.03
N TYR A 37 -0.78 -4.05 1.31
CA TYR A 37 -0.26 -3.45 2.54
C TYR A 37 -0.92 -4.01 3.80
N VAL A 38 -2.24 -4.23 3.77
CA VAL A 38 -2.99 -4.82 4.91
C VAL A 38 -2.96 -6.35 4.94
N ASN A 39 -2.15 -6.98 4.09
CA ASN A 39 -2.00 -8.44 4.00
C ASN A 39 -3.23 -9.17 3.45
N ASP A 40 -4.04 -8.50 2.65
CA ASP A 40 -5.19 -9.11 1.96
C ASP A 40 -4.84 -9.44 0.51
N TYR A 41 -3.98 -10.44 0.32
CA TYR A 41 -3.49 -10.85 -1.00
C TYR A 41 -4.51 -11.70 -1.75
N GLU A 42 -4.42 -11.67 -3.10
CA GLU A 42 -5.29 -12.42 -4.01
C GLU A 42 -5.34 -13.92 -3.69
N ILE A 43 -4.28 -14.51 -3.12
CA ILE A 43 -4.24 -15.93 -2.75
C ILE A 43 -5.36 -16.31 -1.77
N PHE A 44 -5.83 -15.39 -0.92
CA PHE A 44 -6.92 -15.63 0.03
C PHE A 44 -8.29 -15.69 -0.65
N HIS A 45 -8.42 -15.08 -1.83
CA HIS A 45 -9.65 -14.95 -2.61
C HIS A 45 -9.78 -15.99 -3.73
N LEU A 46 -8.78 -16.85 -3.92
CA LEU A 46 -8.85 -17.92 -4.89
C LEU A 46 -9.98 -18.91 -4.58
N LEU A 47 -10.49 -19.59 -5.60
CA LEU A 47 -11.45 -20.66 -5.41
C LEU A 47 -10.84 -21.77 -4.54
N LYS A 48 -11.65 -22.32 -3.61
CA LYS A 48 -11.23 -23.43 -2.76
C LYS A 48 -10.85 -24.64 -3.60
N LYS A 49 -9.77 -25.31 -3.23
CA LYS A 49 -9.39 -26.60 -3.81
C LYS A 49 -10.43 -27.67 -3.46
N ALA A 50 -10.43 -28.81 -4.18
CA ALA A 50 -11.28 -29.93 -3.85
C ALA A 50 -11.03 -30.43 -2.42
N ALA A 51 -12.08 -30.89 -1.71
CA ALA A 51 -12.03 -31.20 -0.27
C ALA A 51 -10.95 -32.23 0.15
N TYR A 52 -10.47 -33.03 -0.80
CA TYR A 52 -9.40 -34.02 -0.56
C TYR A 52 -7.99 -33.49 -0.79
N LYS A 53 -7.85 -32.21 -1.17
CA LYS A 53 -6.55 -31.56 -1.41
C LYS A 53 -6.27 -30.53 -0.32
N PRO A 54 -5.05 -30.48 0.22
CA PRO A 54 -4.65 -29.40 1.10
C PRO A 54 -4.82 -28.03 0.41
N ASP A 55 -5.33 -27.06 1.16
CA ASP A 55 -5.57 -25.70 0.66
C ASP A 55 -5.01 -24.66 1.65
N ASN A 56 -3.73 -24.79 1.94
CA ASN A 56 -3.00 -23.82 2.74
C ASN A 56 -2.81 -22.52 1.95
N ARG A 57 -3.11 -21.43 2.60
CA ARG A 57 -2.95 -20.08 2.03
C ARG A 57 -2.14 -19.26 3.00
N ILE A 58 -0.86 -19.08 2.66
CA ILE A 58 0.12 -18.41 3.48
C ILE A 58 0.64 -17.21 2.72
N SER A 59 0.75 -16.08 3.40
CA SER A 59 1.36 -14.88 2.85
C SER A 59 2.42 -14.34 3.78
N VAL A 60 3.45 -13.74 3.19
CA VAL A 60 4.43 -12.90 3.86
C VAL A 60 4.15 -11.46 3.46
N ASN A 61 3.90 -10.60 4.45
CA ASN A 61 3.55 -9.21 4.18
C ASN A 61 4.79 -8.34 3.85
N PHE A 62 5.42 -8.60 2.71
CA PHE A 62 6.52 -7.80 2.21
C PHE A 62 6.13 -6.34 1.94
N ALA A 63 4.90 -6.10 1.46
CA ALA A 63 4.42 -4.76 1.16
C ALA A 63 4.45 -3.86 2.41
N LYS A 64 3.95 -4.37 3.54
CA LYS A 64 3.99 -3.67 4.82
C LYS A 64 5.43 -3.51 5.33
N TYR A 65 6.22 -4.58 5.31
CA TYR A 65 7.62 -4.53 5.76
C TYR A 65 8.42 -3.45 5.00
N ILE A 66 8.34 -3.44 3.67
CA ILE A 66 9.05 -2.49 2.81
C ILE A 66 8.60 -1.05 3.11
N THR A 67 7.28 -0.84 3.20
CA THR A 67 6.70 0.48 3.47
C THR A 67 7.10 1.01 4.83
N ASP A 68 6.91 0.23 5.89
CA ASP A 68 7.14 0.68 7.26
C ASP A 68 8.64 0.86 7.54
N THR A 69 9.49 -0.02 6.98
CA THR A 69 10.95 0.12 7.08
C THR A 69 11.43 1.40 6.41
N MET A 70 10.96 1.68 5.20
CA MET A 70 11.32 2.89 4.48
C MET A 70 10.76 4.15 5.15
N ASN A 71 9.54 4.10 5.66
CA ASN A 71 8.91 5.22 6.34
C ASN A 71 9.67 5.57 7.64
N GLY A 72 10.00 4.56 8.46
CA GLY A 72 10.82 4.76 9.65
C GLY A 72 12.23 5.27 9.35
N PHE A 73 12.84 4.84 8.25
CA PHE A 73 14.14 5.34 7.82
C PHE A 73 14.09 6.80 7.33
N PHE A 74 13.03 7.17 6.61
CA PHE A 74 12.89 8.49 5.99
C PHE A 74 12.42 9.55 6.98
N ILE A 75 11.39 9.30 7.77
CA ILE A 75 10.68 10.27 8.59
C ILE A 75 10.54 9.85 10.06
N GLY A 76 11.28 8.82 10.49
CA GLY A 76 11.27 8.39 11.89
C GLY A 76 11.79 9.44 12.88
N ILE A 77 12.46 10.47 12.39
CA ILE A 77 12.77 11.71 13.14
C ILE A 77 11.89 12.81 12.55
N PRO A 78 11.07 13.50 13.39
CA PRO A 78 10.21 14.58 12.95
C PRO A 78 10.92 15.68 12.18
N ILE A 79 10.28 16.15 11.10
CA ILE A 79 10.80 17.25 10.29
C ILE A 79 10.59 18.56 11.05
N LYS A 80 11.67 19.31 11.28
CA LYS A 80 11.59 20.63 11.88
C LYS A 80 11.66 21.72 10.81
N THR A 81 10.67 22.59 10.81
CA THR A 81 10.64 23.78 9.96
C THR A 81 10.94 25.01 10.80
N THR A 82 11.90 25.81 10.40
CA THR A 82 12.30 27.04 11.11
C THR A 82 12.32 28.21 10.15
N ASN A 83 12.08 29.42 10.67
CA ASN A 83 12.18 30.66 9.92
C ASN A 83 13.08 31.65 10.71
N THR A 84 13.74 32.58 10.00
CA THR A 84 14.53 33.64 10.61
C THR A 84 13.64 34.71 11.25
N ASP A 85 12.40 34.86 10.80
CA ASP A 85 11.39 35.71 11.43
C ASP A 85 10.74 34.94 12.57
N GLU A 86 10.86 35.44 13.78
CA GLU A 86 10.34 34.79 15.01
C GLU A 86 8.81 34.68 15.00
N VAL A 87 8.10 35.66 14.44
CA VAL A 87 6.61 35.63 14.35
C VAL A 87 6.18 34.51 13.42
N VAL A 88 6.85 34.36 12.29
CA VAL A 88 6.58 33.26 11.33
C VAL A 88 6.94 31.93 11.94
N SER A 89 8.07 31.83 12.66
CA SER A 89 8.47 30.57 13.33
C SER A 89 7.43 30.14 14.37
N ASN A 90 7.00 31.07 15.23
CA ASN A 90 5.96 30.78 16.24
C ASN A 90 4.62 30.37 15.62
N TYR A 91 4.28 30.94 14.47
CA TYR A 91 3.07 30.54 13.75
C TYR A 91 3.17 29.15 13.13
N ILE A 92 4.34 28.77 12.61
CA ILE A 92 4.61 27.40 12.12
C ILE A 92 4.50 26.41 13.27
N ASP A 93 5.13 26.71 14.41
CA ASP A 93 5.07 25.86 15.60
C ASP A 93 3.62 25.67 16.10
N PHE A 94 2.80 26.74 16.05
CA PHE A 94 1.38 26.67 16.36
C PHE A 94 0.63 25.77 15.37
N LEU A 95 0.84 25.93 14.06
CA LEU A 95 0.23 25.10 13.03
C LEU A 95 0.59 23.61 13.19
N ASP A 96 1.86 23.33 13.46
CA ASP A 96 2.34 21.97 13.62
C ASP A 96 1.72 21.31 14.86
N GLN A 97 1.60 22.04 15.96
CA GLN A 97 0.95 21.53 17.18
C GLN A 97 -0.57 21.39 17.01
N TYR A 98 -1.23 22.37 16.38
CA TYR A 98 -2.67 22.37 16.20
C TYR A 98 -3.16 21.22 15.31
N ASN A 99 -2.34 20.80 14.36
CA ASN A 99 -2.68 19.78 13.37
C ASN A 99 -1.98 18.43 13.61
N ASP A 100 -1.26 18.21 14.70
CA ASP A 100 -0.43 17.00 14.93
C ASP A 100 0.44 16.69 13.71
N GLN A 101 1.12 17.75 13.19
CA GLN A 101 1.72 17.72 11.86
C GLN A 101 2.88 16.73 11.73
N ASP A 102 3.52 16.36 12.83
CA ASP A 102 4.58 15.34 12.83
C ASP A 102 3.99 13.97 12.49
N ASP A 103 2.87 13.59 13.10
CA ASP A 103 2.17 12.35 12.81
C ASP A 103 1.57 12.39 11.40
N ASN A 104 0.89 13.50 11.05
CA ASN A 104 0.33 13.70 9.70
C ASN A 104 1.39 13.58 8.60
N ASN A 105 2.60 14.10 8.81
CA ASN A 105 3.71 13.97 7.86
C ASN A 105 4.16 12.50 7.71
N ALA A 106 4.22 11.74 8.82
CA ALA A 106 4.58 10.34 8.80
C ALA A 106 3.53 9.49 8.07
N GLU A 107 2.24 9.72 8.34
CA GLU A 107 1.14 9.05 7.66
C GLU A 107 1.08 9.41 6.17
N LEU A 108 1.24 10.70 5.82
CA LEU A 108 1.28 11.14 4.43
C LEU A 108 2.47 10.52 3.66
N SER A 109 3.64 10.42 4.31
CA SER A 109 4.80 9.75 3.74
C SER A 109 4.54 8.26 3.50
N LYS A 110 3.87 7.58 4.44
CA LYS A 110 3.44 6.19 4.30
C LYS A 110 2.46 6.01 3.15
N ILE A 111 1.45 6.87 3.04
CA ILE A 111 0.50 6.91 1.93
C ILE A 111 1.23 7.05 0.58
N CYS A 112 2.20 7.95 0.50
CA CYS A 112 3.02 8.10 -0.70
C CYS A 112 3.79 6.82 -1.03
N SER A 113 4.36 6.13 -0.03
CA SER A 113 5.06 4.86 -0.23
C SER A 113 4.14 3.75 -0.73
N ILE A 114 2.90 3.68 -0.25
CA ILE A 114 1.93 2.66 -0.66
C ILE A 114 1.42 2.94 -2.08
N TYR A 115 0.91 4.14 -2.33
CA TYR A 115 0.16 4.46 -3.56
C TYR A 115 0.96 5.19 -4.62
N GLY A 116 2.19 5.60 -4.30
CA GLY A 116 3.01 6.46 -5.15
C GLY A 116 2.68 7.95 -5.01
N LYS A 117 1.57 8.28 -4.35
CA LYS A 117 1.12 9.65 -4.03
C LYS A 117 0.12 9.67 -2.89
N GLY A 118 0.01 10.83 -2.26
CA GLY A 118 -1.03 11.16 -1.28
C GLY A 118 -1.42 12.62 -1.42
N TYR A 119 -2.45 13.01 -0.74
CA TYR A 119 -2.93 14.37 -0.77
C TYR A 119 -2.99 14.97 0.62
N GLU A 120 -2.74 16.24 0.71
CA GLU A 120 -2.97 17.07 1.87
C GLU A 120 -4.00 18.11 1.50
N MET A 121 -5.01 18.31 2.34
CA MET A 121 -6.09 19.26 2.14
C MET A 121 -6.11 20.28 3.27
N TYR A 122 -6.38 21.53 2.93
CA TYR A 122 -6.46 22.66 3.87
C TYR A 122 -7.89 23.14 3.99
N TYR A 123 -8.29 23.48 5.19
CA TYR A 123 -9.61 24.03 5.47
C TYR A 123 -9.55 25.02 6.63
N ASN A 124 -10.52 25.91 6.71
CA ASN A 124 -10.72 26.75 7.88
C ASN A 124 -11.75 26.09 8.79
N ASP A 125 -11.42 25.97 10.07
CA ASP A 125 -12.37 25.50 11.07
C ASP A 125 -13.38 26.62 11.46
N THR A 126 -14.24 26.30 12.41
CA THR A 126 -15.26 27.25 12.92
C THR A 126 -14.67 28.40 13.73
N GLU A 127 -13.43 28.28 14.19
CA GLU A 127 -12.73 29.32 14.97
C GLU A 127 -11.81 30.18 14.10
N GLY A 128 -11.70 29.86 12.80
CA GLY A 128 -10.84 30.55 11.84
C GLY A 128 -9.40 29.98 11.79
N ASN A 129 -9.12 28.89 12.51
CA ASN A 129 -7.80 28.25 12.41
C ASN A 129 -7.68 27.42 11.14
N ILE A 130 -6.45 27.25 10.66
CA ILE A 130 -6.17 26.44 9.49
C ILE A 130 -6.00 24.98 9.91
N GLY A 131 -6.94 24.14 9.46
CA GLY A 131 -6.86 22.70 9.56
C GLY A 131 -6.09 22.11 8.37
N ILE A 132 -5.26 21.10 8.65
CA ILE A 132 -4.49 20.34 7.67
C ILE A 132 -4.86 18.87 7.86
N THR A 133 -5.26 18.18 6.80
CA THR A 133 -5.56 16.76 6.86
C THR A 133 -4.97 16.04 5.64
N TYR A 134 -4.64 14.76 5.80
CA TYR A 134 -4.16 13.94 4.69
C TYR A 134 -5.29 13.05 4.14
N LEU A 135 -5.21 12.74 2.85
CA LEU A 135 -6.16 11.91 2.13
C LEU A 135 -5.43 10.94 1.21
N THR A 136 -6.03 9.78 1.04
CA THR A 136 -5.54 8.76 0.12
C THR A 136 -6.06 8.97 -1.30
N PRO A 137 -5.40 8.43 -2.32
CA PRO A 137 -5.93 8.44 -3.68
C PRO A 137 -7.13 7.48 -3.89
N LEU A 138 -7.62 6.81 -2.85
CA LEU A 138 -8.88 6.05 -2.90
C LEU A 138 -10.11 6.94 -2.78
N GLU A 139 -9.98 8.10 -2.15
CA GLU A 139 -11.08 9.00 -1.79
C GLU A 139 -10.94 10.41 -2.36
N ALA A 140 -9.79 10.72 -2.97
CA ALA A 140 -9.51 12.06 -3.48
C ALA A 140 -8.67 12.06 -4.76
N PHE A 141 -8.83 13.10 -5.56
CA PHE A 141 -8.04 13.32 -6.77
C PHE A 141 -8.05 14.77 -7.22
N PHE A 142 -7.03 15.14 -8.00
CA PHE A 142 -6.97 16.40 -8.72
C PHE A 142 -7.47 16.29 -10.15
N ILE A 143 -8.05 17.37 -10.65
CA ILE A 143 -8.28 17.64 -12.08
C ILE A 143 -7.39 18.82 -12.46
N TYR A 144 -6.59 18.64 -13.49
CA TYR A 144 -5.62 19.62 -13.99
C TYR A 144 -6.13 20.29 -15.26
N ASP A 145 -5.55 21.44 -15.61
CA ASP A 145 -5.75 22.01 -16.94
C ASP A 145 -5.00 21.16 -18.00
N ASP A 146 -5.37 21.37 -19.26
CA ASP A 146 -4.76 20.73 -20.42
C ASP A 146 -3.54 21.48 -20.96
N SER A 147 -3.05 22.50 -20.24
CA SER A 147 -1.84 23.24 -20.60
C SER A 147 -0.57 22.44 -20.31
N ILE A 148 0.54 22.86 -20.91
CA ILE A 148 1.88 22.28 -20.64
C ILE A 148 2.30 22.40 -19.17
N LEU A 149 1.71 23.33 -18.41
CA LEU A 149 2.03 23.57 -17.00
C LEU A 149 1.25 22.66 -16.07
N GLU A 150 0.19 21.98 -16.56
CA GLU A 150 -0.65 21.07 -15.81
C GLU A 150 -1.04 21.66 -14.44
N ARG A 151 -1.67 22.84 -14.45
CA ARG A 151 -2.06 23.52 -13.21
C ARG A 151 -3.25 22.82 -12.59
N PRO A 152 -3.25 22.58 -11.26
CA PRO A 152 -4.45 22.09 -10.57
C PRO A 152 -5.61 23.07 -10.74
N LEU A 153 -6.72 22.61 -11.30
CA LEU A 153 -7.96 23.39 -11.42
C LEU A 153 -8.93 23.03 -10.31
N TYR A 154 -9.09 21.75 -10.03
CA TYR A 154 -10.02 21.25 -9.03
C TYR A 154 -9.37 20.17 -8.20
N PHE A 155 -9.75 20.15 -6.90
CA PHE A 155 -9.51 19.03 -6.01
C PHE A 155 -10.85 18.45 -5.60
N VAL A 156 -11.05 17.16 -5.75
CA VAL A 156 -12.29 16.44 -5.42
C VAL A 156 -12.00 15.43 -4.33
N ARG A 157 -12.84 15.44 -3.29
CA ARG A 157 -12.87 14.44 -2.22
C ARG A 157 -14.28 13.90 -2.09
N TYR A 158 -14.41 12.56 -1.94
CA TYR A 158 -15.71 11.92 -1.72
C TYR A 158 -15.59 10.75 -0.75
N TYR A 159 -16.68 10.42 -0.08
CA TYR A 159 -16.78 9.36 0.92
C TYR A 159 -18.22 8.88 1.06
N LEU A 160 -18.43 7.73 1.69
CA LEU A 160 -19.74 7.26 2.09
C LEU A 160 -20.01 7.72 3.53
N ASP A 161 -21.18 8.34 3.76
CA ASP A 161 -21.62 8.68 5.10
C ASP A 161 -22.19 7.46 5.84
N ALA A 162 -22.68 7.66 7.09
CA ALA A 162 -23.23 6.59 7.92
C ALA A 162 -24.47 5.88 7.30
N ASP A 163 -25.17 6.58 6.41
CA ASP A 163 -26.34 6.05 5.69
C ASP A 163 -25.98 5.44 4.33
N ASN A 164 -24.68 5.24 4.05
CA ASN A 164 -24.13 4.82 2.77
C ASN A 164 -24.48 5.74 1.59
N VAL A 165 -24.75 7.02 1.86
CA VAL A 165 -24.92 8.03 0.83
C VAL A 165 -23.56 8.63 0.51
N GLU A 166 -23.24 8.71 -0.77
CA GLU A 166 -21.98 9.32 -1.18
C GLU A 166 -22.07 10.85 -1.08
N ARG A 167 -21.15 11.41 -0.32
CA ARG A 167 -20.97 12.85 -0.12
C ARG A 167 -19.54 13.24 -0.43
N GLY A 168 -19.34 14.53 -0.60
CA GLY A 168 -18.00 15.04 -0.79
C GLY A 168 -17.96 16.54 -0.95
N SER A 169 -16.79 16.99 -1.39
CA SER A 169 -16.58 18.39 -1.76
C SER A 169 -15.63 18.47 -2.95
N TRP A 170 -15.81 19.47 -3.74
CA TRP A 170 -14.79 19.92 -4.68
C TRP A 170 -14.39 21.36 -4.36
N SER A 171 -13.16 21.70 -4.67
CA SER A 171 -12.62 23.04 -4.50
C SER A 171 -11.85 23.47 -5.74
N ASP A 172 -11.93 24.74 -6.06
CA ASP A 172 -11.09 25.40 -7.06
C ASP A 172 -10.14 26.40 -6.38
N GLY A 173 -9.65 27.39 -7.09
CA GLY A 173 -8.78 28.44 -6.54
C GLY A 173 -9.47 29.48 -5.66
N SER A 174 -10.78 29.40 -5.44
CA SER A 174 -11.58 30.41 -4.78
C SER A 174 -12.64 29.87 -3.83
N ILE A 175 -13.29 28.78 -4.19
CA ILE A 175 -14.45 28.23 -3.47
C ILE A 175 -14.30 26.76 -3.13
N VAL A 176 -15.04 26.34 -2.12
CA VAL A 176 -15.35 24.93 -1.80
C VAL A 176 -16.85 24.74 -1.93
N GLN A 177 -17.27 23.74 -2.67
CA GLN A 177 -18.66 23.34 -2.85
C GLN A 177 -18.86 21.90 -2.38
N HIS A 178 -19.79 21.69 -1.48
CA HIS A 178 -20.22 20.37 -1.07
C HIS A 178 -21.21 19.77 -2.07
N PHE A 179 -21.23 18.45 -2.13
CA PHE A 179 -22.17 17.70 -2.97
C PHE A 179 -22.65 16.43 -2.29
N VAL A 180 -23.77 15.92 -2.77
CA VAL A 180 -24.36 14.65 -2.37
C VAL A 180 -24.84 13.90 -3.61
N GLN A 181 -24.74 12.56 -3.58
CA GLN A 181 -25.32 11.68 -4.58
C GLN A 181 -26.65 11.12 -4.07
N ASP A 182 -27.75 11.66 -4.61
CA ASP A 182 -29.10 11.18 -4.35
C ASP A 182 -29.78 10.93 -5.70
N GLY A 183 -29.57 9.71 -6.22
CA GLY A 183 -29.88 9.37 -7.62
C GLY A 183 -28.89 9.97 -8.62
N SER A 184 -28.68 11.29 -8.58
CA SER A 184 -27.64 12.02 -9.32
C SER A 184 -26.84 12.89 -8.37
N TYR A 185 -25.65 13.36 -8.82
CA TYR A 185 -24.89 14.34 -8.05
C TYR A 185 -25.62 15.70 -8.05
N ARG A 186 -25.70 16.31 -6.89
CA ARG A 186 -26.25 17.67 -6.71
C ARG A 186 -25.45 18.44 -5.67
N TRP A 187 -25.48 19.76 -5.75
CA TRP A 187 -24.82 20.59 -4.75
C TRP A 187 -25.57 20.54 -3.41
N ASP A 188 -24.82 20.43 -2.33
CA ASP A 188 -25.30 20.40 -0.97
C ASP A 188 -24.94 21.73 -0.28
N GLY A 189 -25.88 22.66 -0.25
CA GLY A 189 -25.69 24.02 0.22
C GLY A 189 -25.03 24.96 -0.80
N GLU A 190 -24.72 26.17 -0.34
CA GLU A 190 -24.06 27.20 -1.12
C GLU A 190 -22.52 27.01 -1.12
N ALA A 191 -21.88 27.44 -2.21
CA ALA A 191 -20.44 27.50 -2.28
C ALA A 191 -19.87 28.48 -1.27
N LYS A 192 -18.77 28.08 -0.60
CA LYS A 192 -18.11 28.94 0.39
C LYS A 192 -16.75 29.37 -0.15
N GLU A 193 -16.43 30.66 -0.01
CA GLU A 193 -15.10 31.15 -0.32
C GLU A 193 -14.10 30.62 0.69
N HIS A 194 -12.96 30.13 0.17
CA HIS A 194 -11.77 29.88 0.97
C HIS A 194 -10.70 30.94 0.67
N ARG A 195 -9.80 31.18 1.58
CA ARG A 195 -8.81 32.27 1.46
C ARG A 195 -7.41 31.78 1.07
N PHE A 196 -7.28 30.49 0.72
CA PHE A 196 -6.00 29.89 0.31
C PHE A 196 -5.56 30.38 -1.07
N GLU A 197 -4.24 30.26 -1.35
CA GLU A 197 -3.72 30.54 -2.68
C GLU A 197 -3.91 29.35 -3.62
N GLY A 198 -4.85 29.47 -4.56
CA GLY A 198 -5.19 28.39 -5.49
C GLY A 198 -6.00 27.29 -4.82
N VAL A 199 -5.99 26.10 -5.41
CA VAL A 199 -6.76 24.96 -4.89
C VAL A 199 -6.24 24.55 -3.51
N PRO A 200 -7.11 24.47 -2.46
CA PRO A 200 -6.67 24.24 -1.08
C PRO A 200 -6.26 22.79 -0.80
N ALA A 201 -5.36 22.27 -1.61
CA ALA A 201 -4.80 20.94 -1.48
C ALA A 201 -3.41 20.85 -2.13
N THR A 202 -2.61 19.91 -1.69
CA THR A 202 -1.29 19.62 -2.26
C THR A 202 -1.14 18.13 -2.54
N GLU A 203 -0.70 17.77 -3.74
CA GLU A 203 -0.27 16.42 -4.08
C GLU A 203 1.16 16.21 -3.61
N PHE A 204 1.37 15.23 -2.74
CA PHE A 204 2.68 14.69 -2.38
C PHE A 204 2.93 13.44 -3.20
N ILE A 205 4.11 13.27 -3.74
CA ILE A 205 4.44 12.16 -4.63
C ILE A 205 5.70 11.43 -4.15
N GLU A 206 5.71 10.12 -4.30
CA GLU A 206 6.89 9.29 -4.01
C GLU A 206 7.99 9.50 -5.05
N ASN A 207 7.59 9.51 -6.32
CA ASN A 207 8.41 9.70 -7.52
C ASN A 207 7.58 10.37 -8.62
N ASP A 208 8.22 10.75 -9.73
CA ASP A 208 7.51 11.42 -10.84
C ASP A 208 6.49 10.50 -11.52
N GLU A 209 6.75 9.21 -11.52
CA GLU A 209 5.90 8.18 -12.10
C GLU A 209 4.66 7.88 -11.23
N ARG A 210 4.64 8.33 -9.97
CA ARG A 210 3.59 8.05 -8.97
C ARG A 210 3.40 6.56 -8.74
N VAL A 211 4.51 5.84 -8.61
CA VAL A 211 4.57 4.39 -8.36
C VAL A 211 4.91 4.14 -6.89
N GLY A 212 4.17 3.23 -6.25
CA GLY A 212 4.42 2.82 -4.88
C GLY A 212 5.74 2.07 -4.72
N ILE A 213 6.33 2.14 -3.53
CA ILE A 213 7.69 1.62 -3.28
C ILE A 213 7.81 0.10 -3.49
N PHE A 214 6.75 -0.67 -3.23
CA PHE A 214 6.71 -2.12 -3.42
C PHE A 214 5.97 -2.54 -4.70
N GLU A 215 5.33 -1.61 -5.40
CA GLU A 215 4.46 -1.90 -6.55
C GLU A 215 5.19 -2.68 -7.65
N GLY A 216 6.45 -2.32 -7.93
CA GLY A 216 7.29 -3.05 -8.89
C GLY A 216 7.67 -4.47 -8.45
N ALA A 217 7.61 -4.77 -7.15
CA ALA A 217 7.89 -6.10 -6.59
C ALA A 217 6.63 -6.98 -6.46
N MET A 218 5.42 -6.43 -6.65
CA MET A 218 4.15 -7.16 -6.47
C MET A 218 4.09 -8.51 -7.19
N PRO A 219 4.50 -8.65 -8.47
CA PRO A 219 4.45 -9.95 -9.13
C PRO A 219 5.34 -11.02 -8.46
N MET A 220 6.46 -10.61 -7.85
CA MET A 220 7.34 -11.51 -7.12
C MET A 220 6.79 -11.84 -5.73
N ILE A 221 6.12 -10.89 -5.07
CA ILE A 221 5.42 -11.12 -3.80
C ILE A 221 4.29 -12.12 -4.01
N ASP A 222 3.47 -11.95 -5.04
CA ASP A 222 2.39 -12.88 -5.39
C ASP A 222 2.95 -14.29 -5.70
N ALA A 223 4.06 -14.38 -6.45
CA ALA A 223 4.73 -15.64 -6.75
C ALA A 223 5.33 -16.30 -5.50
N TYR A 224 5.93 -15.54 -4.60
CA TYR A 224 6.47 -16.02 -3.33
C TYR A 224 5.37 -16.62 -2.45
N ASN A 225 4.28 -15.88 -2.24
CA ASN A 225 3.15 -16.33 -1.43
C ASN A 225 2.52 -17.60 -1.99
N LYS A 226 2.41 -17.69 -3.33
CA LYS A 226 1.94 -18.91 -4.01
C LYS A 226 2.90 -20.09 -3.80
N ALA A 227 4.18 -19.91 -4.00
CA ALA A 227 5.19 -20.97 -3.85
C ALA A 227 5.24 -21.47 -2.40
N LEU A 228 5.21 -20.57 -1.41
CA LEU A 228 5.17 -20.90 0.02
C LEU A 228 3.92 -21.70 0.39
N SER A 229 2.76 -21.28 -0.13
CA SER A 229 1.48 -21.99 0.10
C SER A 229 1.47 -23.39 -0.52
N GLU A 230 2.00 -23.54 -1.73
CA GLU A 230 2.10 -24.86 -2.36
C GLU A 230 3.12 -25.76 -1.63
N LYS A 231 4.19 -25.19 -1.09
CA LYS A 231 5.13 -25.95 -0.25
C LYS A 231 4.44 -26.44 1.03
N ALA A 232 3.64 -25.62 1.69
CA ALA A 232 2.85 -26.04 2.85
C ALA A 232 1.83 -27.13 2.48
N ASN A 233 1.17 -27.00 1.33
CA ASN A 233 0.27 -28.05 0.81
C ASN A 233 1.01 -29.36 0.53
N ASP A 234 2.22 -29.30 0.00
CA ASP A 234 3.03 -30.49 -0.23
C ASP A 234 3.40 -31.20 1.09
N VAL A 235 3.76 -30.43 2.12
CA VAL A 235 4.06 -30.98 3.45
C VAL A 235 2.83 -31.73 4.01
N ASP A 236 1.64 -31.11 3.96
CA ASP A 236 0.39 -31.72 4.46
C ASP A 236 0.03 -32.97 3.63
N TYR A 237 0.18 -32.89 2.32
CA TYR A 237 -0.11 -34.02 1.43
C TYR A 237 0.81 -35.23 1.69
N PHE A 238 2.08 -35.00 2.03
CA PHE A 238 3.06 -36.05 2.30
C PHE A 238 3.12 -36.46 3.77
N ALA A 239 2.52 -35.72 4.69
CA ALA A 239 2.29 -36.19 6.05
C ALA A 239 1.40 -37.46 6.07
N ASP A 240 0.53 -37.62 5.06
CA ASP A 240 -0.26 -38.82 4.79
C ASP A 240 0.41 -39.68 3.70
N ALA A 241 1.70 -40.02 3.88
CA ALA A 241 2.46 -40.78 2.90
C ALA A 241 1.74 -42.07 2.47
N TYR A 242 1.57 -42.27 1.15
CA TYR A 242 0.98 -43.48 0.61
C TYR A 242 1.94 -44.65 0.77
N LEU A 243 1.46 -45.71 1.41
CA LEU A 243 2.18 -46.97 1.49
C LEU A 243 2.06 -47.71 0.16
N LYS A 244 3.19 -47.99 -0.46
CA LYS A 244 3.28 -48.84 -1.66
C LYS A 244 3.58 -50.27 -1.22
N VAL A 245 2.66 -51.19 -1.49
CA VAL A 245 2.87 -52.62 -1.27
C VAL A 245 2.85 -53.34 -2.62
N LEU A 246 3.95 -54.03 -2.95
CA LEU A 246 4.06 -54.83 -4.14
C LEU A 246 4.16 -56.33 -3.74
N GLY A 247 3.49 -57.18 -4.51
CA GLY A 247 3.57 -58.63 -4.32
C GLY A 247 2.45 -59.22 -3.46
N GLN A 248 1.70 -58.40 -2.68
CA GLN A 248 0.58 -58.89 -1.89
C GLN A 248 -0.58 -57.88 -1.89
N ARG A 249 -1.80 -58.39 -1.84
CA ARG A 249 -3.01 -57.57 -1.68
C ARG A 249 -3.34 -57.43 -0.21
N LEU A 250 -3.49 -56.21 0.26
CA LEU A 250 -3.90 -55.91 1.62
C LEU A 250 -5.43 -56.06 1.75
N GLU A 251 -5.87 -56.75 2.79
CA GLU A 251 -7.27 -56.81 3.20
C GLU A 251 -7.66 -55.56 3.97
N LYS A 252 -8.94 -55.28 4.16
CA LYS A 252 -9.40 -54.07 4.87
C LYS A 252 -8.93 -54.01 6.34
N GLU A 253 -8.80 -55.17 6.97
CA GLU A 253 -8.33 -55.32 8.33
C GLU A 253 -6.84 -54.97 8.45
N ASP A 254 -6.01 -55.37 7.48
CA ASP A 254 -4.61 -55.02 7.41
C ASP A 254 -4.43 -53.51 7.29
N VAL A 255 -5.25 -52.84 6.46
CA VAL A 255 -5.23 -51.37 6.29
C VAL A 255 -5.64 -50.66 7.58
N GLN A 256 -6.58 -51.23 8.37
CA GLN A 256 -6.96 -50.68 9.66
C GLN A 256 -5.84 -50.81 10.69
N HIS A 257 -5.17 -51.96 10.78
CA HIS A 257 -4.02 -52.21 11.64
C HIS A 257 -2.85 -51.30 11.30
N ILE A 258 -2.56 -51.07 10.03
CA ILE A 258 -1.55 -50.10 9.61
C ILE A 258 -1.87 -48.71 10.14
N ARG A 259 -3.14 -48.31 10.07
CA ARG A 259 -3.59 -46.99 10.51
C ARG A 259 -3.59 -46.80 12.01
N ASP A 260 -4.06 -47.80 12.76
CA ASP A 260 -4.30 -47.71 14.20
C ASP A 260 -3.03 -48.10 15.00
N ASP A 261 -2.33 -49.17 14.59
CA ASP A 261 -1.17 -49.71 15.29
C ASP A 261 0.18 -49.27 14.69
N ARG A 262 0.19 -48.68 13.50
CA ARG A 262 1.37 -48.27 12.73
C ARG A 262 2.36 -49.42 12.49
N VAL A 263 1.84 -50.64 12.42
CA VAL A 263 2.61 -51.86 12.19
C VAL A 263 2.06 -52.62 10.99
N ILE A 264 2.97 -53.13 10.14
CA ILE A 264 2.63 -54.02 9.02
C ILE A 264 3.32 -55.33 9.30
N ASN A 265 2.53 -56.41 9.42
CA ASN A 265 3.03 -57.77 9.53
C ASN A 265 2.62 -58.56 8.30
N PHE A 266 3.51 -59.24 7.68
CA PHE A 266 3.29 -60.16 6.57
C PHE A 266 3.63 -61.55 7.01
N ASP A 267 2.66 -62.50 6.95
CA ASP A 267 2.88 -63.91 7.17
C ASP A 267 3.20 -64.55 5.84
N GLY A 268 4.45 -64.98 5.62
CA GLY A 268 4.82 -65.71 4.40
C GLY A 268 6.26 -65.54 3.94
N ASP A 269 6.57 -66.04 2.74
CA ASP A 269 7.95 -65.95 2.15
C ASP A 269 8.25 -64.50 1.76
N VAL A 270 9.20 -63.91 2.47
CA VAL A 270 9.63 -62.50 2.33
C VAL A 270 10.26 -62.16 0.96
N ASN A 271 10.53 -63.15 0.11
CA ASN A 271 11.25 -62.92 -1.16
C ASN A 271 10.44 -62.23 -2.27
N GLY A 272 9.18 -61.94 -2.05
CA GLY A 272 8.26 -61.36 -3.05
C GLY A 272 7.46 -60.15 -2.63
N VAL A 273 7.61 -59.68 -1.38
CA VAL A 273 6.89 -58.52 -0.86
C VAL A 273 7.83 -57.36 -0.67
N GLU A 274 7.54 -56.26 -1.36
CA GLU A 274 8.24 -54.97 -1.18
C GLU A 274 7.25 -53.97 -0.60
N VAL A 275 7.61 -53.39 0.55
CA VAL A 275 6.86 -52.35 1.24
C VAL A 275 7.71 -51.12 1.32
N ASP A 276 7.27 -50.05 0.70
CA ASP A 276 7.97 -48.77 0.71
C ASP A 276 6.96 -47.62 0.73
N PHE A 277 7.40 -46.47 1.19
CA PHE A 277 6.56 -45.26 1.07
C PHE A 277 6.81 -44.64 -0.32
N LEU A 278 5.71 -44.28 -0.99
CA LEU A 278 5.80 -43.49 -2.20
C LEU A 278 6.43 -42.12 -1.86
N GLN A 279 7.70 -42.00 -2.11
CA GLN A 279 8.43 -40.74 -1.96
C GLN A 279 8.25 -39.89 -3.21
N LYS A 280 7.96 -38.59 -3.02
CA LYS A 280 8.03 -37.61 -4.10
C LYS A 280 9.48 -37.49 -4.56
N PRO A 281 9.74 -37.39 -5.87
CA PRO A 281 11.07 -36.96 -6.34
C PRO A 281 11.46 -35.66 -5.63
N ASN A 282 12.68 -35.61 -5.13
CA ASN A 282 13.17 -34.52 -4.24
C ASN A 282 13.16 -33.18 -4.97
N GLY A 283 12.04 -32.45 -4.90
CA GLY A 283 11.88 -31.10 -5.46
C GLY A 283 11.99 -30.00 -4.40
N ASP A 284 12.25 -30.38 -3.13
CA ASP A 284 12.27 -29.45 -2.01
C ASP A 284 13.38 -28.41 -2.13
N GLU A 285 14.58 -28.84 -2.52
CA GLU A 285 15.72 -27.95 -2.76
C GLU A 285 15.44 -26.92 -3.87
N THR A 286 14.78 -27.35 -4.94
CA THR A 286 14.39 -26.44 -6.04
C THR A 286 13.37 -25.40 -5.57
N GLN A 287 12.41 -25.80 -4.71
CA GLN A 287 11.42 -24.88 -4.15
C GLN A 287 12.08 -23.89 -3.19
N GLU A 288 13.00 -24.31 -2.33
CA GLU A 288 13.76 -23.41 -1.46
C GLU A 288 14.58 -22.41 -2.26
N HIS A 289 15.33 -22.86 -3.27
CA HIS A 289 16.09 -21.96 -4.14
C HIS A 289 15.19 -20.93 -4.85
N LEU A 290 13.95 -21.32 -5.21
CA LEU A 290 12.99 -20.39 -5.80
C LEU A 290 12.55 -19.32 -4.77
N LEU A 291 12.19 -19.73 -3.55
CA LEU A 291 11.80 -18.82 -2.48
C LEU A 291 12.92 -17.84 -2.14
N ASP A 292 14.13 -18.33 -1.94
CA ASP A 292 15.33 -17.51 -1.69
C ASP A 292 15.57 -16.50 -2.81
N ARG A 293 15.38 -16.94 -4.06
CA ARG A 293 15.58 -16.08 -5.22
C ARG A 293 14.53 -14.98 -5.29
N LEU A 294 13.25 -15.33 -5.04
CA LEU A 294 12.16 -14.38 -5.03
C LEU A 294 12.31 -13.36 -3.91
N GLU A 295 12.63 -13.80 -2.69
CA GLU A 295 12.86 -12.92 -1.55
C GLU A 295 13.97 -11.90 -1.86
N ARG A 296 15.09 -12.37 -2.38
CA ARG A 296 16.22 -11.51 -2.76
C ARG A 296 15.84 -10.49 -3.82
N LEU A 297 15.05 -10.88 -4.83
CA LEU A 297 14.56 -9.99 -5.87
C LEU A 297 13.57 -8.95 -5.33
N ILE A 298 12.68 -9.33 -4.39
CA ILE A 298 11.73 -8.40 -3.74
C ILE A 298 12.50 -7.26 -3.07
N TYR A 299 13.50 -7.56 -2.24
CA TYR A 299 14.32 -6.54 -1.57
C TYR A 299 15.19 -5.75 -2.55
N GLN A 300 15.73 -6.39 -3.57
CA GLN A 300 16.54 -5.71 -4.58
C GLN A 300 15.73 -4.71 -5.40
N ILE A 301 14.51 -5.06 -5.81
CA ILE A 301 13.65 -4.21 -6.65
C ILE A 301 13.03 -3.08 -5.83
N SER A 302 12.60 -3.36 -4.60
CA SER A 302 12.10 -2.32 -3.70
C SER A 302 13.20 -1.39 -3.19
N MET A 303 14.48 -1.75 -3.34
CA MET A 303 15.64 -1.00 -2.84
C MET A 303 15.66 -0.82 -1.32
N VAL A 304 14.86 -1.62 -0.59
CA VAL A 304 14.79 -1.60 0.88
C VAL A 304 15.64 -2.75 1.43
N ALA A 305 16.42 -2.46 2.47
CA ALA A 305 17.27 -3.46 3.09
C ALA A 305 16.47 -4.52 3.86
N ASN A 306 16.82 -5.79 3.72
CA ASN A 306 16.36 -6.84 4.60
C ASN A 306 17.12 -6.74 5.94
N ILE A 307 16.51 -6.14 6.95
CA ILE A 307 17.12 -5.96 8.28
C ILE A 307 17.13 -7.29 9.06
N SER A 308 16.26 -8.23 8.70
CA SER A 308 16.16 -9.56 9.32
C SER A 308 17.19 -10.56 8.80
N ASP A 309 18.00 -10.21 7.77
CA ASP A 309 19.08 -11.06 7.26
C ASP A 309 20.12 -11.31 8.37
N GLU A 310 20.44 -12.58 8.65
CA GLU A 310 21.42 -13.01 9.66
C GLU A 310 22.78 -12.32 9.51
N ASN A 311 23.16 -11.99 8.28
CA ASN A 311 24.39 -11.28 7.97
C ASN A 311 24.31 -9.77 8.16
N PHE A 312 23.12 -9.21 8.49
CA PHE A 312 22.97 -7.78 8.66
C PHE A 312 23.66 -7.31 9.95
N GLY A 313 23.44 -8.00 11.06
CA GLY A 313 23.98 -7.66 12.38
C GLY A 313 25.48 -7.92 12.56
N THR A 314 26.07 -8.82 11.77
CA THR A 314 27.51 -9.19 11.84
C THR A 314 28.41 -8.35 10.94
N SER A 315 27.82 -7.46 10.13
CA SER A 315 28.54 -6.62 9.18
C SER A 315 29.31 -5.47 9.86
N SER A 316 30.52 -5.15 9.40
CA SER A 316 31.21 -3.95 9.87
C SER A 316 30.43 -2.68 9.52
N GLY A 317 30.62 -1.56 10.26
CA GLY A 317 29.91 -0.31 9.99
C GLY A 317 30.06 0.21 8.56
N ILE A 318 31.18 -0.10 7.89
CA ILE A 318 31.39 0.23 6.47
C ILE A 318 30.53 -0.65 5.57
N ALA A 319 30.52 -1.96 5.81
CA ALA A 319 29.68 -2.90 5.07
C ALA A 319 28.19 -2.58 5.24
N MET A 320 27.77 -2.18 6.42
CA MET A 320 26.40 -1.73 6.71
C MET A 320 26.02 -0.51 5.87
N LYS A 321 26.91 0.48 5.75
CA LYS A 321 26.68 1.66 4.88
C LYS A 321 26.47 1.27 3.41
N TYR A 322 27.22 0.29 2.91
CA TYR A 322 27.05 -0.19 1.54
C TYR A 322 25.72 -0.93 1.36
N LYS A 323 25.33 -1.77 2.33
CA LYS A 323 24.02 -2.47 2.29
C LYS A 323 22.84 -1.49 2.28
N MET A 324 22.96 -0.37 3.01
CA MET A 324 21.93 0.67 3.08
C MET A 324 22.03 1.73 1.98
N GLN A 325 23.01 1.66 1.09
CA GLN A 325 23.24 2.71 0.08
C GLN A 325 22.05 2.90 -0.87
N ALA A 326 21.43 1.81 -1.31
CA ALA A 326 20.26 1.85 -2.20
C ALA A 326 19.07 2.53 -1.51
N MET A 327 18.78 2.13 -0.26
CA MET A 327 17.71 2.71 0.55
C MET A 327 17.96 4.20 0.85
N SER A 328 19.23 4.59 1.15
CA SER A 328 19.61 5.98 1.33
C SER A 328 19.41 6.82 0.07
N ASN A 329 19.70 6.29 -1.11
CA ASN A 329 19.49 6.98 -2.37
C ASN A 329 18.01 7.17 -2.67
N LEU A 330 17.20 6.13 -2.39
CA LEU A 330 15.74 6.20 -2.50
C LEU A 330 15.17 7.28 -1.56
N ALA A 331 15.60 7.28 -0.28
CA ALA A 331 15.20 8.29 0.71
C ALA A 331 15.51 9.73 0.26
N LYS A 332 16.69 9.96 -0.31
CA LYS A 332 17.06 11.30 -0.84
C LYS A 332 16.19 11.73 -2.01
N THR A 333 15.73 10.79 -2.83
CA THR A 333 14.80 11.10 -3.92
C THR A 333 13.43 11.45 -3.38
N LYS A 334 12.92 10.67 -2.44
CA LYS A 334 11.68 10.92 -1.70
C LYS A 334 11.73 12.25 -0.97
N GLU A 335 12.83 12.57 -0.29
CA GLU A 335 13.04 13.85 0.43
C GLU A 335 12.82 15.05 -0.50
N ARG A 336 13.41 15.04 -1.69
CA ARG A 336 13.24 16.16 -2.65
C ARG A 336 11.78 16.34 -3.06
N LYS A 337 11.05 15.26 -3.27
CA LYS A 337 9.63 15.31 -3.63
C LYS A 337 8.77 15.77 -2.46
N PHE A 338 9.00 15.22 -1.28
CA PHE A 338 8.28 15.57 -0.06
C PHE A 338 8.50 17.03 0.31
N ARG A 339 9.75 17.50 0.26
CA ARG A 339 10.10 18.91 0.47
C ARG A 339 9.39 19.85 -0.50
N SER A 340 9.26 19.47 -1.77
CA SER A 340 8.50 20.26 -2.75
C SER A 340 7.02 20.37 -2.38
N GLY A 341 6.42 19.31 -1.83
CA GLY A 341 5.07 19.33 -1.28
C GLY A 341 4.94 20.27 -0.09
N MET A 342 5.87 20.18 0.89
CA MET A 342 5.89 21.07 2.05
C MET A 342 6.04 22.55 1.66
N GLN A 343 6.86 22.86 0.66
CA GLN A 343 6.99 24.23 0.17
C GLN A 343 5.68 24.78 -0.43
N ARG A 344 4.88 23.91 -1.09
CA ARG A 344 3.54 24.28 -1.57
C ARG A 344 2.57 24.48 -0.42
N ARG A 345 2.58 23.62 0.60
CA ARG A 345 1.81 23.76 1.84
C ARG A 345 1.96 25.17 2.41
N TYR A 346 3.19 25.57 2.74
CA TYR A 346 3.46 26.86 3.36
C TYR A 346 3.14 28.06 2.45
N ARG A 347 3.27 27.90 1.13
CA ARG A 347 2.86 28.95 0.20
C ARG A 347 1.33 29.18 0.24
N GLN A 348 0.56 28.12 0.24
CA GLN A 348 -0.91 28.21 0.27
C GLN A 348 -1.41 28.74 1.60
N ILE A 349 -0.87 28.24 2.71
CA ILE A 349 -1.24 28.66 4.07
C ILE A 349 -0.78 30.08 4.36
N GLY A 350 0.44 30.45 3.98
CA GLY A 350 1.01 31.76 4.30
C GLY A 350 0.21 32.94 3.75
N ARG A 351 -0.45 32.80 2.61
CA ARG A 351 -1.34 33.86 2.08
C ARG A 351 -2.69 33.92 2.79
N ALA A 352 -3.23 32.80 3.22
CA ALA A 352 -4.46 32.76 3.99
C ALA A 352 -4.27 33.50 5.31
N SER A 353 -3.21 33.22 6.04
CA SER A 353 -2.89 33.88 7.32
C SER A 353 -2.58 35.37 7.21
N CYS A 354 -2.01 35.84 6.08
CA CYS A 354 -1.77 37.28 5.86
C CYS A 354 -3.03 38.07 5.57
N ARG A 355 -4.07 37.46 4.98
CA ARG A 355 -5.34 38.13 4.65
C ARG A 355 -6.25 38.31 5.86
N GLU A 356 -6.08 37.56 6.93
CA GLU A 356 -6.84 37.73 8.17
C GLU A 356 -6.36 38.89 9.06
N ARG A 357 -5.13 39.42 8.79
CA ARG A 357 -4.56 40.52 9.56
C ARG A 357 -4.81 41.92 8.97
N VAL A 358 -5.60 42.03 7.90
CA VAL A 358 -6.04 43.28 7.27
C VAL A 358 -7.53 43.43 7.43
#